data_c23055e4046e3c1cbc8e789947beb648
#
_entry.id   c23055e4046e3c1cbc8e789947beb648
#
_cell.length_a   1.000
_cell.length_b   1.000
_cell.length_c   1.000
_cell.angle_alpha   90.00
_cell.angle_beta   90.00
_cell.angle_gamma   90.00
#
_symmetry.space_group_name_H-M   'P 1'
#
loop_
_entity.id
_entity.type
_entity.pdbx_description
1 polymer ?
#
loop_
_entity_poly.entity_id
_entity_poly.type
_entity_poly.pdbx_seq_one_letter_code
_entity_poly.pdbx_strand_id
1 'polypeptide(L)'
;MAFTVGIVLFAVGILFAVCLHEAGHMLTAKWFGMRVTKYFAGFGPTIWSFKRGETEYGIKALPFGGFVKIVGMTPQEDDVDPVTGVAGADDPRAMWRFPVWKRTIVMSAGSITHFAITLITLWVLFSFVGIPDPETKQDSWPVRVGPVAECISTKWEYDPATKAPKACDLAKGDPKSPAAQLGLQSGDLITSIDGVATPSSSVLREELKKATNKSVAVTWTRDGKTLSGTAAIPEAQRIKADVVKPADKITADDLEQGGLLGISIAPRTSDIPHVSYGPVEGVDKTFTITWSLIDRTFASFKDIPEKVPNLFKAIFGEKRDPETPVSVVGASRIGGELFELGDWASLLLLFASLNLFFGIFNLFPLLPMDGGHIAIAWFERVRSWFAAKLGKPDPGRVDYYKLAPITLGVIGILGVFVLLTVTADFVNPISLK
;
A
#
# COMPACT_ATOMS: atom_id res chain seq x y z
N MET A 1 -17.68 -10.86 10.44
CA MET A 1 -18.17 -11.05 9.05
C MET A 1 -17.70 -9.94 8.11
N ALA A 2 -17.90 -8.66 8.44
CA ALA A 2 -17.46 -7.54 7.56
C ALA A 2 -15.98 -7.58 7.21
N PHE A 3 -15.10 -7.84 8.16
CA PHE A 3 -13.65 -8.01 7.95
C PHE A 3 -13.32 -9.07 6.87
N THR A 4 -13.88 -10.27 7.00
CA THR A 4 -13.63 -11.36 6.03
C THR A 4 -14.16 -11.01 4.64
N VAL A 5 -15.34 -10.39 4.56
CA VAL A 5 -15.90 -9.90 3.30
C VAL A 5 -14.98 -8.85 2.68
N GLY A 6 -14.47 -7.91 3.48
CA GLY A 6 -13.54 -6.89 3.04
C GLY A 6 -12.23 -7.47 2.48
N ILE A 7 -11.62 -8.46 3.16
CA ILE A 7 -10.43 -9.16 2.66
C ILE A 7 -10.71 -9.79 1.28
N VAL A 8 -11.82 -10.52 1.16
CA VAL A 8 -12.16 -11.21 -0.09
C VAL A 8 -12.42 -10.21 -1.21
N LEU A 9 -13.20 -9.15 -0.94
CA LEU A 9 -13.47 -8.11 -1.94
C LEU A 9 -12.21 -7.40 -2.40
N PHE A 10 -11.31 -7.08 -1.47
CA PHE A 10 -10.05 -6.42 -1.81
C PHE A 10 -9.12 -7.32 -2.61
N ALA A 11 -8.97 -8.60 -2.22
CA ALA A 11 -8.18 -9.58 -2.95
C ALA A 11 -8.75 -9.85 -4.36
N VAL A 12 -10.07 -9.94 -4.50
CA VAL A 12 -10.74 -10.06 -5.81
C VAL A 12 -10.53 -8.80 -6.64
N GLY A 13 -10.56 -7.61 -6.03
CA GLY A 13 -10.24 -6.35 -6.71
C GLY A 13 -8.82 -6.33 -7.27
N ILE A 14 -7.82 -6.80 -6.49
CA ILE A 14 -6.44 -6.93 -6.98
C ILE A 14 -6.36 -7.93 -8.13
N LEU A 15 -6.95 -9.11 -7.98
CA LEU A 15 -6.97 -10.13 -9.04
C LEU A 15 -7.60 -9.59 -10.33
N PHE A 16 -8.70 -8.85 -10.19
CA PHE A 16 -9.37 -8.21 -11.33
C PHE A 16 -8.46 -7.17 -12.00
N ALA A 17 -7.74 -6.35 -11.23
CA ALA A 17 -6.78 -5.38 -11.77
C ALA A 17 -5.65 -6.08 -12.54
N VAL A 18 -5.13 -7.21 -12.04
CA VAL A 18 -4.12 -8.02 -12.75
C VAL A 18 -4.71 -8.64 -14.01
N CYS A 19 -5.94 -9.15 -13.99
CA CYS A 19 -6.60 -9.63 -15.19
C CYS A 19 -6.78 -8.53 -16.25
N LEU A 20 -7.10 -7.31 -15.83
CA LEU A 20 -7.19 -6.16 -16.73
C LEU A 20 -5.81 -5.77 -17.30
N HIS A 21 -4.74 -5.89 -16.52
CA HIS A 21 -3.36 -5.72 -17.00
C HIS A 21 -3.07 -6.68 -18.16
N GLU A 22 -3.31 -7.97 -17.97
CA GLU A 22 -3.16 -8.98 -19.04
C GLU A 22 -4.07 -8.71 -20.25
N ALA A 23 -5.29 -8.21 -19.98
CA ALA A 23 -6.20 -7.79 -21.04
C ALA A 23 -5.65 -6.62 -21.87
N GLY A 24 -4.95 -5.69 -21.22
CA GLY A 24 -4.25 -4.59 -21.90
C GLY A 24 -3.27 -5.11 -22.95
N HIS A 25 -2.42 -6.05 -22.60
CA HIS A 25 -1.49 -6.71 -23.54
C HIS A 25 -2.23 -7.45 -24.65
N MET A 26 -3.25 -8.23 -24.30
CA MET A 26 -4.04 -9.00 -25.27
C MET A 26 -4.73 -8.10 -26.31
N LEU A 27 -5.41 -7.05 -25.83
CA LEU A 27 -6.20 -6.18 -26.70
C LEU A 27 -5.32 -5.40 -27.67
N THR A 28 -4.21 -4.86 -27.19
CA THR A 28 -3.27 -4.10 -28.02
C THR A 28 -2.51 -5.01 -28.99
N ALA A 29 -2.13 -6.23 -28.58
CA ALA A 29 -1.51 -7.22 -29.45
C ALA A 29 -2.46 -7.60 -30.60
N LYS A 30 -3.72 -7.89 -30.29
CA LYS A 30 -4.76 -8.19 -31.30
C LYS A 30 -5.03 -7.00 -32.22
N TRP A 31 -5.06 -5.79 -31.66
CA TRP A 31 -5.25 -4.56 -32.45
C TRP A 31 -4.15 -4.37 -33.50
N PHE A 32 -2.91 -4.72 -33.16
CA PHE A 32 -1.80 -4.67 -34.10
C PHE A 32 -1.69 -5.92 -35.01
N GLY A 33 -2.57 -6.91 -34.86
CA GLY A 33 -2.58 -8.13 -35.67
C GLY A 33 -1.61 -9.20 -35.19
N MET A 34 -1.05 -9.08 -33.99
CA MET A 34 -0.22 -10.11 -33.37
C MET A 34 -1.09 -11.31 -32.97
N ARG A 35 -0.52 -12.50 -32.99
CA ARG A 35 -1.24 -13.71 -32.61
C ARG A 35 -1.25 -13.90 -31.10
N VAL A 36 -2.44 -14.03 -30.50
CA VAL A 36 -2.67 -14.31 -29.10
C VAL A 36 -3.37 -15.62 -28.93
N THR A 37 -2.74 -16.60 -28.31
CA THR A 37 -3.25 -17.99 -28.22
C THR A 37 -3.95 -18.26 -26.89
N LYS A 38 -3.54 -17.64 -25.78
CA LYS A 38 -4.13 -17.88 -24.45
C LYS A 38 -4.31 -16.60 -23.67
N TYR A 39 -5.40 -16.54 -22.90
CA TYR A 39 -5.68 -15.53 -21.89
C TYR A 39 -6.32 -16.21 -20.68
N PHE A 40 -5.64 -16.25 -19.57
CA PHE A 40 -6.10 -16.96 -18.39
C PHE A 40 -5.98 -16.11 -17.12
N ALA A 41 -7.01 -16.20 -16.26
CA ALA A 41 -6.94 -15.78 -14.88
C ALA A 41 -6.41 -16.94 -14.03
N GLY A 42 -5.34 -16.70 -13.24
CA GLY A 42 -4.73 -17.70 -12.38
C GLY A 42 -3.67 -18.58 -13.05
N PHE A 43 -3.13 -19.52 -12.25
CA PHE A 43 -2.10 -20.48 -12.64
C PHE A 43 -2.50 -21.91 -12.26
N GLY A 44 -1.72 -22.91 -12.68
CA GLY A 44 -1.96 -24.33 -12.37
C GLY A 44 -2.94 -25.01 -13.34
N PRO A 45 -3.66 -26.07 -12.91
CA PRO A 45 -4.61 -26.78 -13.75
C PRO A 45 -5.79 -25.89 -14.16
N THR A 46 -6.29 -26.10 -15.38
CA THR A 46 -7.45 -25.36 -15.90
C THR A 46 -8.73 -25.89 -15.27
N ILE A 47 -9.52 -25.00 -14.66
CA ILE A 47 -10.85 -25.31 -14.13
C ILE A 47 -11.88 -25.25 -15.26
N TRP A 48 -11.81 -24.19 -16.05
CA TRP A 48 -12.73 -23.94 -17.13
C TRP A 48 -12.06 -23.11 -18.22
N SER A 49 -12.33 -23.45 -19.49
CA SER A 49 -11.89 -22.65 -20.63
C SER A 49 -12.84 -22.75 -21.81
N PHE A 50 -12.78 -21.75 -22.69
CA PHE A 50 -13.47 -21.74 -23.97
C PHE A 50 -12.60 -21.06 -25.02
N LYS A 51 -12.80 -21.45 -26.29
CA LYS A 51 -12.12 -20.83 -27.44
C LYS A 51 -13.03 -19.80 -28.12
N ARG A 52 -12.47 -18.63 -28.43
CA ARG A 52 -13.11 -17.63 -29.28
C ARG A 52 -12.10 -17.14 -30.31
N GLY A 53 -12.33 -17.52 -31.58
CA GLY A 53 -11.34 -17.33 -32.63
C GLY A 53 -10.09 -18.17 -32.36
N GLU A 54 -8.93 -17.55 -32.40
CA GLU A 54 -7.63 -18.21 -32.18
C GLU A 54 -7.18 -18.21 -30.72
N THR A 55 -7.93 -17.55 -29.82
CA THR A 55 -7.57 -17.39 -28.41
C THR A 55 -8.41 -18.29 -27.52
N GLU A 56 -7.75 -19.02 -26.64
CA GLU A 56 -8.37 -19.74 -25.55
C GLU A 56 -8.43 -18.84 -24.30
N TYR A 57 -9.63 -18.70 -23.75
CA TYR A 57 -9.90 -17.93 -22.51
C TYR A 57 -10.25 -18.88 -21.39
N GLY A 58 -9.77 -18.62 -20.18
CA GLY A 58 -10.13 -19.52 -19.07
C GLY A 58 -9.71 -19.05 -17.69
N ILE A 59 -10.04 -19.91 -16.73
CA ILE A 59 -9.73 -19.74 -15.30
C ILE A 59 -8.97 -20.98 -14.84
N LYS A 60 -7.92 -20.75 -14.08
CA LYS A 60 -7.07 -21.78 -13.48
C LYS A 60 -7.25 -21.85 -11.95
N ALA A 61 -6.82 -22.97 -11.37
CA ALA A 61 -7.10 -23.30 -9.97
C ALA A 61 -6.46 -22.38 -8.93
N LEU A 62 -5.31 -21.80 -9.23
CA LEU A 62 -4.58 -20.93 -8.31
C LEU A 62 -4.83 -19.46 -8.71
N PRO A 63 -5.61 -18.68 -7.92
CA PRO A 63 -6.01 -17.32 -8.29
C PRO A 63 -4.89 -16.28 -8.00
N PHE A 64 -3.64 -16.66 -8.24
CA PHE A 64 -2.50 -15.77 -8.05
C PHE A 64 -2.06 -15.20 -9.40
N GLY A 65 -2.72 -14.11 -9.83
CA GLY A 65 -2.38 -13.42 -11.06
C GLY A 65 -3.15 -13.89 -12.30
N GLY A 66 -2.56 -13.68 -13.46
CA GLY A 66 -3.06 -14.08 -14.77
C GLY A 66 -1.91 -14.16 -15.76
N PHE A 67 -2.19 -14.56 -16.99
CA PHE A 67 -1.23 -14.49 -18.06
C PHE A 67 -1.90 -14.42 -19.43
N VAL A 68 -1.23 -13.74 -20.34
CA VAL A 68 -1.55 -13.77 -21.78
C VAL A 68 -0.39 -14.41 -22.54
N LYS A 69 -0.68 -15.28 -23.50
CA LYS A 69 0.33 -15.84 -24.39
C LYS A 69 0.25 -15.19 -25.76
N ILE A 70 1.19 -14.28 -26.01
CA ILE A 70 1.40 -13.63 -27.30
C ILE A 70 2.52 -14.40 -27.99
N VAL A 71 2.24 -14.94 -29.19
CA VAL A 71 3.19 -15.75 -29.95
C VAL A 71 4.43 -14.91 -30.30
N GLY A 72 5.60 -15.48 -30.09
CA GLY A 72 6.87 -14.84 -30.40
C GLY A 72 7.21 -13.65 -29.52
N MET A 73 6.76 -13.65 -28.26
CA MET A 73 7.20 -12.68 -27.25
C MET A 73 8.73 -12.77 -27.06
N THR A 74 9.28 -13.99 -27.11
CA THR A 74 10.70 -14.24 -27.22
C THR A 74 11.02 -14.88 -28.57
N PRO A 75 12.17 -14.57 -29.23
CA PRO A 75 12.55 -15.15 -30.50
C PRO A 75 12.83 -16.67 -30.47
N GLN A 76 13.09 -17.20 -29.27
CA GLN A 76 13.41 -18.61 -29.01
C GLN A 76 12.19 -19.42 -28.54
N GLU A 77 10.99 -19.01 -28.90
CA GLU A 77 9.78 -19.75 -28.54
C GLU A 77 9.65 -21.00 -29.41
N ASP A 78 9.93 -22.16 -28.82
CA ASP A 78 9.91 -23.47 -29.52
C ASP A 78 8.54 -24.16 -29.50
N ASP A 79 7.53 -23.54 -28.84
CA ASP A 79 6.17 -24.11 -28.79
C ASP A 79 5.56 -24.19 -30.16
N VAL A 80 5.31 -25.44 -30.62
CA VAL A 80 4.59 -25.73 -31.86
C VAL A 80 3.10 -25.61 -31.61
N ASP A 81 2.42 -24.80 -32.41
CA ASP A 81 0.95 -24.73 -32.39
C ASP A 81 0.33 -26.08 -32.81
N PRO A 82 -0.46 -26.70 -31.94
CA PRO A 82 -1.02 -28.04 -32.24
C PRO A 82 -2.02 -28.04 -33.41
N VAL A 83 -2.51 -26.87 -33.84
CA VAL A 83 -3.47 -26.74 -34.96
C VAL A 83 -2.76 -26.48 -36.28
N THR A 84 -1.73 -25.63 -36.27
CA THR A 84 -1.03 -25.21 -37.49
C THR A 84 0.27 -25.95 -37.73
N GLY A 85 0.81 -26.63 -36.72
CA GLY A 85 2.12 -27.29 -36.78
C GLY A 85 3.31 -26.32 -36.92
N VAL A 86 3.10 -25.01 -36.78
CA VAL A 86 4.14 -23.98 -36.92
C VAL A 86 4.69 -23.64 -35.55
N ALA A 87 6.04 -23.61 -35.43
CA ALA A 87 6.71 -23.13 -34.23
C ALA A 87 6.38 -21.65 -34.00
N GLY A 88 6.20 -21.26 -32.74
CA GLY A 88 5.86 -19.88 -32.39
C GLY A 88 6.85 -18.86 -32.95
N ALA A 89 8.13 -19.20 -33.02
CA ALA A 89 9.18 -18.38 -33.62
C ALA A 89 8.97 -18.15 -35.13
N ASP A 90 8.34 -19.07 -35.83
CA ASP A 90 8.14 -19.03 -37.30
C ASP A 90 6.79 -18.43 -37.72
N ASP A 91 5.91 -18.15 -36.77
CA ASP A 91 4.61 -17.55 -37.10
C ASP A 91 4.82 -16.14 -37.70
N PRO A 92 4.22 -15.83 -38.87
CA PRO A 92 4.35 -14.50 -39.49
C PRO A 92 3.76 -13.38 -38.65
N ARG A 93 2.88 -13.69 -37.68
CA ARG A 93 2.29 -12.75 -36.73
C ARG A 93 2.95 -12.81 -35.36
N ALA A 94 4.15 -13.42 -35.24
CA ALA A 94 4.94 -13.42 -34.01
C ALA A 94 5.33 -11.99 -33.65
N MET A 95 5.21 -11.65 -32.36
CA MET A 95 5.41 -10.30 -31.85
C MET A 95 6.77 -9.71 -32.22
N TRP A 96 7.84 -10.50 -32.18
CA TRP A 96 9.19 -10.03 -32.50
C TRP A 96 9.38 -9.56 -33.94
N ARG A 97 8.46 -9.93 -34.88
CA ARG A 97 8.48 -9.49 -36.29
C ARG A 97 7.92 -8.07 -36.46
N PHE A 98 7.19 -7.56 -35.47
CA PHE A 98 6.61 -6.22 -35.53
C PHE A 98 7.63 -5.13 -35.15
N PRO A 99 7.43 -3.89 -35.66
CA PRO A 99 8.27 -2.74 -35.32
C PRO A 99 8.32 -2.51 -33.81
N VAL A 100 9.48 -2.04 -33.30
CA VAL A 100 9.72 -1.84 -31.87
C VAL A 100 8.67 -0.99 -31.20
N TRP A 101 8.18 0.08 -31.84
CA TRP A 101 7.16 0.94 -31.26
C TRP A 101 5.84 0.19 -31.00
N LYS A 102 5.41 -0.75 -31.86
CA LYS A 102 4.23 -1.60 -31.62
C LYS A 102 4.47 -2.55 -30.45
N ARG A 103 5.64 -3.16 -30.39
CA ARG A 103 6.06 -4.02 -29.27
C ARG A 103 6.06 -3.25 -27.94
N THR A 104 6.57 -2.00 -27.95
CA THR A 104 6.58 -1.11 -26.78
C THR A 104 5.15 -0.82 -26.33
N ILE A 105 4.23 -0.45 -27.21
CA ILE A 105 2.83 -0.20 -26.84
C ILE A 105 2.19 -1.44 -26.23
N VAL A 106 2.39 -2.62 -26.83
CA VAL A 106 1.84 -3.87 -26.30
C VAL A 106 2.39 -4.16 -24.90
N MET A 107 3.71 -4.06 -24.70
CA MET A 107 4.33 -4.31 -23.40
C MET A 107 3.98 -3.25 -22.35
N SER A 108 3.77 -2.01 -22.75
CA SER A 108 3.36 -0.95 -21.79
C SER A 108 1.86 -1.00 -21.46
N ALA A 109 1.04 -1.71 -22.26
CA ALA A 109 -0.42 -1.67 -22.13
C ALA A 109 -0.91 -2.20 -20.79
N GLY A 110 -0.23 -3.21 -20.23
CA GLY A 110 -0.54 -3.70 -18.88
C GLY A 110 -0.33 -2.63 -17.81
N SER A 111 0.82 -1.96 -17.81
CA SER A 111 1.10 -0.85 -16.89
C SER A 111 0.16 0.34 -17.09
N ILE A 112 -0.17 0.67 -18.34
CA ILE A 112 -1.16 1.73 -18.66
C ILE A 112 -2.52 1.38 -18.07
N THR A 113 -2.91 0.11 -18.05
CA THR A 113 -4.16 -0.33 -17.43
C THR A 113 -4.14 -0.06 -15.91
N HIS A 114 -3.05 -0.38 -15.23
CA HIS A 114 -2.89 -0.06 -13.81
C HIS A 114 -2.94 1.46 -13.54
N PHE A 115 -2.31 2.27 -14.38
CA PHE A 115 -2.40 3.74 -14.26
C PHE A 115 -3.82 4.25 -14.48
N ALA A 116 -4.54 3.69 -15.46
CA ALA A 116 -5.94 4.03 -15.69
C ALA A 116 -6.83 3.66 -14.48
N ILE A 117 -6.65 2.48 -13.89
CA ILE A 117 -7.35 2.07 -12.67
C ILE A 117 -7.03 3.04 -11.52
N THR A 118 -5.77 3.41 -11.33
CA THR A 118 -5.34 4.40 -10.32
C THR A 118 -6.08 5.73 -10.51
N LEU A 119 -6.03 6.29 -11.72
CA LEU A 119 -6.65 7.58 -12.01
C LEU A 119 -8.16 7.54 -11.82
N ILE A 120 -8.84 6.49 -12.29
CA ILE A 120 -10.29 6.32 -12.11
C ILE A 120 -10.63 6.19 -10.62
N THR A 121 -9.89 5.37 -9.88
CA THR A 121 -10.15 5.17 -8.44
C THR A 121 -9.95 6.46 -7.65
N LEU A 122 -8.88 7.21 -7.91
CA LEU A 122 -8.64 8.50 -7.26
C LEU A 122 -9.68 9.55 -7.67
N TRP A 123 -10.08 9.56 -8.95
CA TRP A 123 -11.14 10.46 -9.39
C TRP A 123 -12.48 10.17 -8.70
N VAL A 124 -12.84 8.89 -8.54
CA VAL A 124 -14.03 8.50 -7.77
C VAL A 124 -13.88 8.92 -6.31
N LEU A 125 -12.70 8.71 -5.71
CA LEU A 125 -12.40 9.12 -4.35
C LEU A 125 -12.62 10.62 -4.15
N PHE A 126 -11.98 11.46 -4.95
CA PHE A 126 -12.03 12.91 -4.76
C PHE A 126 -13.37 13.54 -5.19
N SER A 127 -14.04 12.93 -6.18
CA SER A 127 -15.28 13.49 -6.72
C SER A 127 -16.53 13.11 -5.93
N PHE A 128 -16.57 11.90 -5.36
CA PHE A 128 -17.82 11.33 -4.79
C PHE A 128 -17.69 10.83 -3.35
N VAL A 129 -16.57 10.22 -2.98
CA VAL A 129 -16.38 9.66 -1.63
C VAL A 129 -15.90 10.75 -0.68
N GLY A 130 -14.96 11.58 -1.12
CA GLY A 130 -14.29 12.59 -0.33
C GLY A 130 -13.10 12.05 0.45
N ILE A 131 -12.28 12.97 0.93
CA ILE A 131 -11.14 12.72 1.81
C ILE A 131 -11.33 13.52 3.10
N PRO A 132 -10.65 13.13 4.20
CA PRO A 132 -10.61 13.97 5.39
C PRO A 132 -10.25 15.40 5.00
N ASP A 133 -11.02 16.36 5.50
CA ASP A 133 -10.82 17.77 5.20
C ASP A 133 -9.44 18.23 5.70
N PRO A 134 -8.51 18.61 4.79
CA PRO A 134 -7.16 19.00 5.17
C PRO A 134 -7.11 20.30 5.99
N GLU A 135 -8.20 21.09 5.98
CA GLU A 135 -8.33 22.32 6.77
C GLU A 135 -8.75 22.03 8.22
N THR A 136 -9.25 20.83 8.48
CA THR A 136 -9.63 20.41 9.85
C THR A 136 -8.39 20.26 10.71
N LYS A 137 -8.26 21.15 11.70
CA LYS A 137 -7.13 21.13 12.64
C LYS A 137 -7.19 19.90 13.53
N GLN A 138 -6.02 19.35 13.88
CA GLN A 138 -5.90 18.17 14.74
C GLN A 138 -6.54 18.35 16.13
N ASP A 139 -6.54 19.58 16.63
CA ASP A 139 -7.16 19.92 17.92
C ASP A 139 -8.69 19.91 17.91
N SER A 140 -9.32 19.92 16.72
CA SER A 140 -10.78 19.77 16.58
C SER A 140 -11.24 18.30 16.42
N TRP A 141 -10.30 17.36 16.36
CA TRP A 141 -10.65 15.94 16.18
C TRP A 141 -11.36 15.35 17.39
N PRO A 142 -12.34 14.47 17.18
CA PRO A 142 -12.97 13.71 18.26
C PRO A 142 -11.94 12.91 19.07
N VAL A 143 -12.21 12.78 20.35
CA VAL A 143 -11.29 12.13 21.28
C VAL A 143 -11.43 10.61 21.22
N ARG A 144 -11.02 10.01 20.11
CA ARG A 144 -10.94 8.56 20.02
C ARG A 144 -9.58 8.09 20.55
N VAL A 145 -9.65 7.14 21.47
CA VAL A 145 -8.49 6.53 22.12
C VAL A 145 -7.73 5.67 21.12
N GLY A 146 -6.47 5.96 20.93
CA GLY A 146 -5.50 5.11 20.25
C GLY A 146 -4.78 4.19 21.24
N PRO A 147 -3.48 3.95 21.07
CA PRO A 147 -2.69 3.21 22.05
C PRO A 147 -2.78 3.81 23.46
N VAL A 148 -3.01 2.95 24.44
CA VAL A 148 -3.05 3.30 25.86
C VAL A 148 -1.71 2.98 26.48
N ALA A 149 -1.10 3.97 27.13
CA ALA A 149 0.15 3.78 27.85
C ALA A 149 -0.13 3.08 29.22
N GLU A 150 0.72 2.14 29.60
CA GLU A 150 0.63 1.49 30.93
C GLU A 150 0.99 2.46 32.06
N CYS A 151 1.94 3.34 31.82
CA CYS A 151 2.44 4.34 32.77
C CYS A 151 2.57 5.71 32.11
N ILE A 152 2.85 6.73 32.92
CA ILE A 152 3.08 8.10 32.48
C ILE A 152 4.44 8.57 32.98
N SER A 153 5.32 9.03 32.08
CA SER A 153 6.47 9.81 32.49
C SER A 153 6.03 11.22 32.90
N THR A 154 6.35 11.62 34.12
CA THR A 154 6.02 12.96 34.62
C THR A 154 6.92 14.04 34.05
N LYS A 155 8.11 13.66 33.54
CA LYS A 155 9.07 14.56 32.90
C LYS A 155 9.27 14.14 31.44
N TRP A 156 9.30 15.11 30.58
CA TRP A 156 9.64 14.85 29.19
C TRP A 156 11.17 14.76 29.03
N GLU A 157 11.68 13.64 28.55
CA GLU A 157 13.08 13.40 28.25
C GLU A 157 13.21 12.75 26.88
N TYR A 158 14.20 13.18 26.09
CA TYR A 158 14.54 12.57 24.82
C TYR A 158 15.52 11.41 25.03
N ASP A 159 15.27 10.27 24.40
CA ASP A 159 16.18 9.13 24.39
C ASP A 159 16.92 9.06 23.04
N PRO A 160 18.23 9.35 22.99
CA PRO A 160 19.02 9.29 21.76
C PRO A 160 19.12 7.89 21.15
N ALA A 161 18.97 6.83 21.97
CA ALA A 161 19.10 5.45 21.50
C ALA A 161 17.87 5.02 20.69
N THR A 162 16.69 5.42 21.13
CA THR A 162 15.40 5.12 20.46
C THR A 162 14.95 6.22 19.50
N LYS A 163 15.61 7.39 19.53
CA LYS A 163 15.24 8.62 18.81
C LYS A 163 13.78 9.06 19.09
N ALA A 164 13.31 8.79 20.29
CA ALA A 164 11.92 9.02 20.71
C ALA A 164 11.90 9.60 22.14
N PRO A 165 10.74 10.08 22.62
CA PRO A 165 10.56 10.37 24.04
C PRO A 165 10.85 9.13 24.88
N LYS A 166 11.56 9.30 26.00
CA LYS A 166 11.88 8.22 26.91
C LYS A 166 10.61 7.55 27.43
N ALA A 167 10.54 6.25 27.28
CA ALA A 167 9.42 5.48 27.79
C ALA A 167 9.33 5.57 29.32
N CYS A 168 8.14 5.61 29.86
CA CYS A 168 7.92 5.49 31.29
C CYS A 168 8.29 4.09 31.81
N ASP A 169 8.61 3.98 33.08
CA ASP A 169 9.03 2.73 33.72
C ASP A 169 8.40 2.61 35.12
N LEU A 170 7.43 1.71 35.25
CA LEU A 170 6.77 1.45 36.54
C LEU A 170 7.76 0.99 37.63
N ALA A 171 8.84 0.30 37.26
CA ALA A 171 9.85 -0.13 38.21
C ALA A 171 10.70 1.03 38.78
N LYS A 172 10.75 2.15 38.06
CA LYS A 172 11.43 3.38 38.49
C LYS A 172 10.53 4.37 39.20
N GLY A 173 9.26 3.98 39.45
CA GLY A 173 8.30 4.78 40.20
C GLY A 173 7.43 5.71 39.34
N ASP A 174 7.45 5.58 38.03
CA ASP A 174 6.50 6.30 37.20
C ASP A 174 5.06 5.85 37.52
N PRO A 175 4.07 6.75 37.58
CA PRO A 175 2.71 6.40 37.92
C PRO A 175 2.04 5.58 36.84
N LYS A 176 1.18 4.64 37.23
CA LYS A 176 0.30 3.94 36.30
C LYS A 176 -0.62 4.95 35.61
N SER A 177 -0.83 4.80 34.31
CA SER A 177 -1.64 5.76 33.57
C SER A 177 -3.11 5.73 34.01
N PRO A 178 -3.80 6.87 34.12
CA PRO A 178 -5.21 6.90 34.42
C PRO A 178 -6.06 6.12 33.40
N ALA A 179 -5.70 6.17 32.13
CA ALA A 179 -6.36 5.41 31.08
C ALA A 179 -6.27 3.88 31.30
N ALA A 180 -5.09 3.39 31.69
CA ALA A 180 -4.92 1.97 32.03
C ALA A 180 -5.67 1.59 33.32
N GLN A 181 -5.77 2.49 34.29
CA GLN A 181 -6.57 2.27 35.52
C GLN A 181 -8.06 2.17 35.20
N LEU A 182 -8.56 3.02 34.29
CA LEU A 182 -9.95 3.02 33.82
C LEU A 182 -10.29 1.84 32.90
N GLY A 183 -9.28 1.11 32.41
CA GLY A 183 -9.46 0.05 31.44
C GLY A 183 -9.89 0.58 30.07
N LEU A 184 -9.45 1.80 29.69
CA LEU A 184 -9.64 2.33 28.36
C LEU A 184 -8.93 1.45 27.33
N GLN A 185 -9.53 1.34 26.17
CA GLN A 185 -9.04 0.54 25.06
C GLN A 185 -8.95 1.36 23.78
N SER A 186 -8.08 0.97 22.85
CA SER A 186 -8.07 1.56 21.53
C SER A 186 -9.46 1.45 20.88
N GLY A 187 -9.91 2.57 20.28
CA GLY A 187 -11.24 2.68 19.68
C GLY A 187 -12.32 3.29 20.58
N ASP A 188 -12.12 3.39 21.90
CA ASP A 188 -13.05 4.10 22.79
C ASP A 188 -13.19 5.57 22.39
N LEU A 189 -14.37 6.13 22.51
CA LEU A 189 -14.62 7.55 22.29
C LEU A 189 -14.90 8.24 23.63
N ILE A 190 -13.97 9.10 24.09
CA ILE A 190 -14.17 9.88 25.29
C ILE A 190 -15.20 10.97 25.02
N THR A 191 -16.23 11.03 25.84
CA THR A 191 -17.38 11.93 25.65
C THR A 191 -17.43 13.05 26.68
N SER A 192 -16.93 12.82 27.90
CA SER A 192 -16.89 13.88 28.92
C SER A 192 -15.85 13.63 30.00
N ILE A 193 -15.42 14.72 30.66
CA ILE A 193 -14.63 14.75 31.90
C ILE A 193 -15.37 15.59 32.93
N ASP A 194 -15.64 15.03 34.13
CA ASP A 194 -16.43 15.65 35.20
C ASP A 194 -17.77 16.23 34.69
N GLY A 195 -18.43 15.54 33.76
CA GLY A 195 -19.68 15.97 33.15
C GLY A 195 -19.54 17.05 32.08
N VAL A 196 -18.34 17.59 31.86
CA VAL A 196 -18.08 18.53 30.76
C VAL A 196 -17.83 17.74 29.49
N ALA A 197 -18.64 17.99 28.44
CA ALA A 197 -18.49 17.32 27.16
C ALA A 197 -17.11 17.63 26.53
N THR A 198 -16.48 16.59 25.97
CA THR A 198 -15.17 16.68 25.29
C THR A 198 -15.28 16.35 23.80
N PRO A 199 -15.94 17.21 23.00
CA PRO A 199 -16.16 16.94 21.57
C PRO A 199 -14.88 16.93 20.76
N SER A 200 -13.80 17.50 21.28
CA SER A 200 -12.52 17.62 20.57
C SER A 200 -11.31 17.44 21.49
N SER A 201 -10.18 17.19 20.88
CA SER A 201 -8.92 17.00 21.60
C SER A 201 -8.44 18.27 22.31
N SER A 202 -8.76 19.47 21.77
CA SER A 202 -8.48 20.73 22.43
C SER A 202 -9.25 20.87 23.75
N VAL A 203 -10.56 20.59 23.72
CA VAL A 203 -11.39 20.64 24.92
C VAL A 203 -10.93 19.61 25.94
N LEU A 204 -10.61 18.37 25.49
CA LEU A 204 -10.03 17.38 26.41
C LEU A 204 -8.77 17.89 27.09
N ARG A 205 -7.84 18.51 26.33
CA ARG A 205 -6.60 19.07 26.90
C ARG A 205 -6.87 20.13 27.97
N GLU A 206 -7.82 21.03 27.71
CA GLU A 206 -8.20 22.08 28.67
C GLU A 206 -8.80 21.49 29.94
N GLU A 207 -9.71 20.53 29.82
CA GLU A 207 -10.31 19.89 30.98
C GLU A 207 -9.28 19.08 31.77
N LEU A 208 -8.38 18.34 31.12
CA LEU A 208 -7.28 17.66 31.81
C LEU A 208 -6.32 18.63 32.52
N LYS A 209 -6.10 19.85 31.98
CA LYS A 209 -5.29 20.87 32.61
C LYS A 209 -5.95 21.37 33.90
N LYS A 210 -7.28 21.58 33.94
CA LYS A 210 -8.05 21.94 35.10
C LYS A 210 -8.13 20.81 36.15
N ALA A 211 -8.09 19.57 35.65
CA ALA A 211 -8.14 18.33 36.43
C ALA A 211 -6.79 17.89 37.02
N THR A 212 -5.70 18.63 36.75
CA THR A 212 -4.35 18.29 37.25
C THR A 212 -4.36 18.10 38.75
N ASN A 213 -3.79 16.98 39.22
CA ASN A 213 -3.73 16.58 40.66
C ASN A 213 -5.10 16.41 41.32
N LYS A 214 -6.17 16.17 40.50
CA LYS A 214 -7.52 15.88 40.99
C LYS A 214 -8.00 14.51 40.53
N SER A 215 -8.96 13.96 41.26
CA SER A 215 -9.71 12.76 40.82
C SER A 215 -10.96 13.21 40.06
N VAL A 216 -11.13 12.75 38.84
CA VAL A 216 -12.20 13.16 37.92
C VAL A 216 -12.94 11.97 37.36
N ALA A 217 -14.23 12.16 37.07
CA ALA A 217 -15.04 11.19 36.35
C ALA A 217 -14.77 11.29 34.84
N VAL A 218 -14.40 10.19 34.21
CA VAL A 218 -14.24 10.09 32.76
C VAL A 218 -15.37 9.23 32.21
N THR A 219 -16.05 9.72 31.17
CA THR A 219 -17.10 8.96 30.47
C THR A 219 -16.66 8.72 29.03
N TRP A 220 -16.87 7.49 28.57
CA TRP A 220 -16.52 7.09 27.18
C TRP A 220 -17.56 6.13 26.61
N THR A 221 -17.56 5.98 25.29
CA THR A 221 -18.40 5.04 24.58
C THR A 221 -17.54 3.94 23.96
N ARG A 222 -17.90 2.68 24.20
CA ARG A 222 -17.33 1.46 23.61
C ARG A 222 -18.44 0.62 23.02
N ASP A 223 -18.38 0.29 21.73
CA ASP A 223 -19.38 -0.53 21.02
C ASP A 223 -20.83 -0.05 21.25
N GLY A 224 -21.03 1.28 21.23
CA GLY A 224 -22.32 1.91 21.45
C GLY A 224 -22.80 1.94 22.90
N LYS A 225 -22.03 1.41 23.85
CA LYS A 225 -22.35 1.44 25.29
C LYS A 225 -21.59 2.57 25.98
N THR A 226 -22.28 3.34 26.81
CA THR A 226 -21.64 4.37 27.64
C THR A 226 -21.10 3.72 28.91
N LEU A 227 -19.83 3.98 29.17
CA LEU A 227 -19.06 3.54 30.34
C LEU A 227 -18.53 4.76 31.07
N SER A 228 -18.31 4.63 32.37
CA SER A 228 -17.71 5.69 33.18
C SER A 228 -16.82 5.11 34.29
N GLY A 229 -15.86 5.90 34.71
CA GLY A 229 -14.97 5.54 35.82
C GLY A 229 -14.28 6.78 36.35
N THR A 230 -13.68 6.68 37.54
CA THR A 230 -12.96 7.78 38.18
C THR A 230 -11.48 7.48 38.22
N ALA A 231 -10.66 8.46 37.86
CA ALA A 231 -9.20 8.35 37.89
C ALA A 231 -8.54 9.64 38.38
N ALA A 232 -7.42 9.52 39.09
CA ALA A 232 -6.59 10.63 39.46
C ALA A 232 -5.71 11.05 38.28
N ILE A 233 -5.73 12.32 37.92
CA ILE A 233 -4.99 12.87 36.79
C ILE A 233 -3.66 13.43 37.29
N PRO A 234 -2.51 12.77 37.02
CA PRO A 234 -1.23 13.26 37.48
C PRO A 234 -0.79 14.48 36.66
N GLU A 235 0.00 15.34 37.30
CA GLU A 235 0.71 16.40 36.63
C GLU A 235 1.92 15.86 35.87
N ALA A 236 2.06 16.27 34.63
CA ALA A 236 3.19 15.86 33.81
C ALA A 236 3.55 16.94 32.78
N GLN A 237 4.80 16.91 32.32
CA GLN A 237 5.25 17.71 31.20
C GLN A 237 4.72 17.13 29.89
N ARG A 238 4.18 17.99 29.07
CA ARG A 238 3.69 17.62 27.72
C ARG A 238 4.11 18.67 26.70
N ILE A 239 4.22 18.26 25.45
CA ILE A 239 4.49 19.18 24.34
C ILE A 239 3.24 20.06 24.13
N LYS A 240 3.44 21.37 23.95
CA LYS A 240 2.37 22.32 23.62
C LYS A 240 1.68 21.92 22.31
N ALA A 241 0.40 22.22 22.18
CA ALA A 241 -0.41 21.77 21.03
C ALA A 241 0.02 22.36 19.68
N ASP A 242 0.60 23.56 19.70
CA ASP A 242 1.07 24.30 18.53
C ASP A 242 2.50 23.93 18.08
N VAL A 243 3.19 23.09 18.86
CA VAL A 243 4.56 22.68 18.57
C VAL A 243 4.57 21.42 17.70
N VAL A 244 5.05 21.55 16.46
CA VAL A 244 5.29 20.46 15.54
C VAL A 244 6.79 20.40 15.23
N LYS A 245 7.55 19.69 16.07
CA LYS A 245 9.00 19.52 15.94
C LYS A 245 9.39 18.05 16.14
N PRO A 246 10.47 17.56 15.48
CA PRO A 246 11.06 16.27 15.82
C PRO A 246 11.46 16.20 17.31
N ALA A 247 11.38 15.01 17.90
CA ALA A 247 11.60 14.81 19.34
C ALA A 247 12.98 15.29 19.82
N ASP A 248 14.01 15.19 19.00
CA ASP A 248 15.38 15.65 19.26
C ASP A 248 15.53 17.19 19.27
N LYS A 249 14.52 17.91 18.78
CA LYS A 249 14.50 19.38 18.71
C LYS A 249 13.51 20.05 19.68
N ILE A 250 12.89 19.27 20.56
CA ILE A 250 11.99 19.78 21.59
C ILE A 250 12.85 20.42 22.69
N THR A 251 12.52 21.64 23.05
CA THR A 251 13.18 22.43 24.12
C THR A 251 12.25 22.64 25.30
N ALA A 252 12.76 23.16 26.42
CA ALA A 252 11.95 23.47 27.61
C ALA A 252 10.80 24.44 27.28
N ASP A 253 11.02 25.38 26.37
CA ASP A 253 10.00 26.35 25.94
C ASP A 253 8.85 25.74 25.16
N ASP A 254 9.07 24.57 24.58
CA ASP A 254 8.06 23.81 23.84
C ASP A 254 7.16 22.97 24.77
N LEU A 255 7.48 22.90 26.04
CA LEU A 255 6.77 22.10 27.05
C LEU A 255 5.84 22.98 27.90
N GLU A 256 4.75 22.36 28.36
CA GLU A 256 3.83 22.89 29.34
C GLU A 256 3.52 21.84 30.42
N GLN A 257 3.15 22.30 31.63
CA GLN A 257 2.61 21.42 32.67
C GLN A 257 1.12 21.23 32.49
N GLY A 258 0.65 20.01 32.66
CA GLY A 258 -0.77 19.69 32.58
C GLY A 258 -1.09 18.25 32.96
N GLY A 259 -2.36 17.98 33.12
CA GLY A 259 -2.83 16.64 33.41
C GLY A 259 -2.67 15.73 32.19
N LEU A 260 -2.26 14.46 32.43
CA LEU A 260 -2.18 13.43 31.40
C LEU A 260 -3.10 12.27 31.73
N LEU A 261 -3.80 11.80 30.70
CA LEU A 261 -4.66 10.60 30.78
C LEU A 261 -3.90 9.32 30.39
N GLY A 262 -2.84 9.44 29.58
CA GLY A 262 -2.04 8.31 29.10
C GLY A 262 -2.63 7.63 27.87
N ILE A 263 -3.22 8.41 26.99
CA ILE A 263 -3.74 7.95 25.68
C ILE A 263 -3.05 8.69 24.54
N SER A 264 -2.93 8.03 23.40
CA SER A 264 -2.80 8.70 22.10
C SER A 264 -4.19 8.97 21.54
N ILE A 265 -4.36 10.07 20.82
CA ILE A 265 -5.62 10.36 20.11
C ILE A 265 -5.45 9.85 18.68
N ALA A 266 -6.26 8.90 18.28
CA ALA A 266 -6.26 8.28 16.98
C ALA A 266 -7.70 8.23 16.41
N PRO A 267 -8.22 9.36 15.89
CA PRO A 267 -9.53 9.38 15.29
C PRO A 267 -9.56 8.45 14.06
N ARG A 268 -10.69 7.82 13.83
CA ARG A 268 -10.92 7.14 12.56
C ARG A 268 -11.09 8.18 11.46
N THR A 269 -10.77 7.82 10.23
CA THR A 269 -11.01 8.70 9.08
C THR A 269 -12.49 9.14 9.02
N SER A 270 -13.41 8.22 9.35
CA SER A 270 -14.85 8.51 9.43
C SER A 270 -15.27 9.50 10.52
N ASP A 271 -14.44 9.75 11.52
CA ASP A 271 -14.73 10.72 12.59
C ASP A 271 -14.40 12.16 12.16
N ILE A 272 -13.64 12.33 11.09
CA ILE A 272 -13.20 13.64 10.57
C ILE A 272 -14.15 14.08 9.45
N PRO A 273 -14.55 15.35 9.38
CA PRO A 273 -15.32 15.84 8.25
C PRO A 273 -14.62 15.54 6.93
N HIS A 274 -15.39 15.11 5.92
CA HIS A 274 -14.87 14.81 4.59
C HIS A 274 -15.27 15.92 3.63
N VAL A 275 -14.35 16.25 2.72
CA VAL A 275 -14.60 17.16 1.61
C VAL A 275 -14.52 16.37 0.30
N SER A 276 -15.54 16.56 -0.56
CA SER A 276 -15.54 16.11 -1.95
C SER A 276 -15.51 17.31 -2.88
N TYR A 277 -14.69 17.19 -3.91
CA TYR A 277 -14.43 18.32 -4.84
C TYR A 277 -15.38 18.34 -6.06
N GLY A 278 -16.23 17.30 -6.18
CA GLY A 278 -17.06 17.15 -7.38
C GLY A 278 -16.28 16.66 -8.61
N PRO A 279 -16.98 16.33 -9.73
CA PRO A 279 -16.37 15.66 -10.88
C PRO A 279 -15.31 16.48 -11.62
N VAL A 280 -15.44 17.80 -11.65
CA VAL A 280 -14.52 18.68 -12.41
C VAL A 280 -13.25 18.97 -11.61
N GLU A 281 -13.40 19.50 -10.40
CA GLU A 281 -12.27 19.81 -9.52
C GLU A 281 -11.55 18.52 -9.06
N GLY A 282 -12.27 17.42 -8.92
CA GLY A 282 -11.72 16.11 -8.61
C GLY A 282 -10.68 15.63 -9.62
N VAL A 283 -10.75 16.08 -10.89
CA VAL A 283 -9.72 15.77 -11.90
C VAL A 283 -8.38 16.38 -11.52
N ASP A 284 -8.35 17.67 -11.18
CA ASP A 284 -7.11 18.36 -10.79
C ASP A 284 -6.47 17.71 -9.54
N LYS A 285 -7.30 17.43 -8.52
CA LYS A 285 -6.85 16.73 -7.31
C LYS A 285 -6.29 15.34 -7.62
N THR A 286 -6.93 14.61 -8.54
CA THR A 286 -6.46 13.29 -8.99
C THR A 286 -5.04 13.35 -9.54
N PHE A 287 -4.76 14.29 -10.46
CA PHE A 287 -3.41 14.43 -11.02
C PHE A 287 -2.38 14.88 -9.99
N THR A 288 -2.73 15.85 -9.14
CA THR A 288 -1.84 16.36 -8.08
C THR A 288 -1.44 15.25 -7.12
N ILE A 289 -2.41 14.46 -6.65
CA ILE A 289 -2.13 13.35 -5.72
C ILE A 289 -1.42 12.19 -6.42
N THR A 290 -1.77 11.89 -7.68
CA THR A 290 -1.06 10.85 -8.45
C THR A 290 0.43 11.18 -8.55
N TRP A 291 0.79 12.44 -8.80
CA TRP A 291 2.19 12.86 -8.86
C TRP A 291 2.89 12.67 -7.52
N SER A 292 2.26 13.09 -6.42
CA SER A 292 2.79 12.85 -5.07
C SER A 292 2.95 11.37 -4.74
N LEU A 293 2.02 10.52 -5.18
CA LEU A 293 2.11 9.07 -4.98
C LEU A 293 3.25 8.44 -5.81
N ILE A 294 3.52 8.95 -7.02
CA ILE A 294 4.66 8.54 -7.83
C ILE A 294 5.97 8.83 -7.08
N ASP A 295 6.15 10.05 -6.59
CA ASP A 295 7.35 10.44 -5.83
C ASP A 295 7.54 9.56 -4.59
N ARG A 296 6.46 9.33 -3.83
CA ARG A 296 6.48 8.43 -2.66
C ARG A 296 6.81 6.99 -3.02
N THR A 297 6.30 6.49 -4.16
CA THR A 297 6.60 5.15 -4.65
C THR A 297 8.09 5.01 -4.95
N PHE A 298 8.71 5.98 -5.64
CA PHE A 298 10.14 5.97 -5.88
C PHE A 298 10.98 6.11 -4.60
N ALA A 299 10.53 6.93 -3.64
CA ALA A 299 11.17 7.01 -2.33
C ALA A 299 11.13 5.65 -1.62
N SER A 300 9.96 5.00 -1.61
CA SER A 300 9.79 3.67 -1.00
C SER A 300 10.72 2.62 -1.59
N PHE A 301 10.98 2.63 -2.90
CA PHE A 301 11.96 1.71 -3.52
C PHE A 301 13.38 1.90 -2.99
N LYS A 302 13.78 3.13 -2.69
CA LYS A 302 15.10 3.43 -2.10
C LYS A 302 15.21 2.92 -0.66
N ASP A 303 14.09 2.96 0.08
CA ASP A 303 14.04 2.59 1.50
C ASP A 303 13.93 1.07 1.71
N ILE A 304 13.49 0.29 0.70
CA ILE A 304 13.34 -1.17 0.82
C ILE A 304 14.59 -1.85 1.40
N PRO A 305 15.82 -1.61 0.92
CA PRO A 305 17.01 -2.29 1.45
C PRO A 305 17.23 -2.05 2.94
N GLU A 306 16.92 -0.85 3.44
CA GLU A 306 17.07 -0.49 4.86
C GLU A 306 15.98 -1.12 5.73
N LYS A 307 14.79 -1.36 5.15
CA LYS A 307 13.62 -1.91 5.86
C LYS A 307 13.59 -3.45 5.90
N VAL A 308 14.30 -4.14 5.00
CA VAL A 308 14.37 -5.61 4.98
C VAL A 308 14.91 -6.21 6.29
N PRO A 309 15.98 -5.70 6.93
CA PRO A 309 16.42 -6.19 8.22
C PRO A 309 15.36 -6.08 9.32
N ASN A 310 14.59 -4.98 9.36
CA ASN A 310 13.51 -4.78 10.33
C ASN A 310 12.36 -5.77 10.10
N LEU A 311 12.07 -6.08 8.83
CA LEU A 311 11.09 -7.11 8.47
C LEU A 311 11.52 -8.49 8.99
N PHE A 312 12.81 -8.82 8.84
CA PHE A 312 13.37 -10.06 9.36
C PHE A 312 13.26 -10.14 10.90
N LYS A 313 13.62 -9.08 11.63
CA LYS A 313 13.49 -9.01 13.09
C LYS A 313 12.03 -9.16 13.55
N ALA A 314 11.09 -8.57 12.81
CA ALA A 314 9.66 -8.68 13.11
C ALA A 314 9.15 -10.13 13.03
N ILE A 315 9.71 -10.97 12.13
CA ILE A 315 9.39 -12.41 12.05
C ILE A 315 9.85 -13.16 13.31
N PHE A 316 10.95 -12.71 13.95
CA PHE A 316 11.51 -13.32 15.15
C PHE A 316 11.02 -12.70 16.47
N GLY A 317 9.93 -11.92 16.45
CA GLY A 317 9.22 -11.47 17.64
C GLY A 317 9.51 -10.03 18.08
N GLU A 318 10.33 -9.26 17.34
CA GLU A 318 10.41 -7.81 17.56
C GLU A 318 9.13 -7.11 17.08
N LYS A 319 8.80 -5.98 17.68
CA LYS A 319 7.64 -5.17 17.24
C LYS A 319 7.82 -4.74 15.79
N ARG A 320 6.81 -5.03 14.96
CA ARG A 320 6.85 -4.66 13.55
C ARG A 320 6.70 -3.16 13.37
N ASP A 321 7.61 -2.58 12.62
CA ASP A 321 7.52 -1.20 12.17
C ASP A 321 6.43 -1.08 11.10
N PRO A 322 5.42 -0.18 11.27
CA PRO A 322 4.35 0.04 10.29
C PRO A 322 4.84 0.45 8.90
N GLU A 323 6.03 1.00 8.79
CA GLU A 323 6.63 1.40 7.51
C GLU A 323 7.32 0.25 6.76
N THR A 324 7.36 -0.96 7.34
CA THR A 324 7.94 -2.12 6.65
C THR A 324 7.04 -2.57 5.49
N PRO A 325 7.64 -3.10 4.40
CA PRO A 325 6.87 -3.62 3.28
C PRO A 325 5.83 -4.66 3.67
N VAL A 326 4.67 -4.60 3.04
CA VAL A 326 3.58 -5.57 3.19
C VAL A 326 3.40 -6.38 1.91
N SER A 327 2.98 -7.63 2.04
CA SER A 327 2.60 -8.46 0.90
C SER A 327 1.18 -8.15 0.42
N VAL A 328 0.76 -8.77 -0.69
CA VAL A 328 -0.65 -8.72 -1.14
C VAL A 328 -1.60 -9.27 -0.07
N VAL A 329 -1.16 -10.25 0.73
CA VAL A 329 -1.94 -10.81 1.84
C VAL A 329 -2.11 -9.76 2.94
N GLY A 330 -1.02 -9.09 3.34
CA GLY A 330 -1.07 -8.00 4.32
C GLY A 330 -1.92 -6.83 3.84
N ALA A 331 -1.76 -6.42 2.57
CA ALA A 331 -2.58 -5.37 1.98
C ALA A 331 -4.08 -5.75 1.94
N SER A 332 -4.40 -7.03 1.63
CA SER A 332 -5.79 -7.50 1.67
C SER A 332 -6.36 -7.51 3.09
N ARG A 333 -5.54 -7.81 4.09
CA ARG A 333 -5.92 -7.73 5.50
C ARG A 333 -6.22 -6.29 5.92
N ILE A 334 -5.30 -5.35 5.59
CA ILE A 334 -5.52 -3.91 5.85
C ILE A 334 -6.79 -3.44 5.13
N GLY A 335 -6.99 -3.84 3.87
CA GLY A 335 -8.22 -3.56 3.13
C GLY A 335 -9.46 -4.10 3.82
N GLY A 336 -9.39 -5.30 4.42
CA GLY A 336 -10.46 -5.87 5.23
C GLY A 336 -10.76 -5.06 6.50
N GLU A 337 -9.74 -4.58 7.20
CA GLU A 337 -9.89 -3.73 8.38
C GLU A 337 -10.51 -2.37 8.01
N LEU A 338 -10.04 -1.73 6.92
CA LEU A 338 -10.61 -0.48 6.41
C LEU A 338 -12.10 -0.65 6.01
N PHE A 339 -12.43 -1.76 5.34
CA PHE A 339 -13.80 -2.09 5.00
C PHE A 339 -14.68 -2.25 6.24
N GLU A 340 -14.21 -2.96 7.25
CA GLU A 340 -14.94 -3.15 8.53
C GLU A 340 -15.11 -1.84 9.29
N LEU A 341 -14.12 -0.94 9.22
CA LEU A 341 -14.17 0.39 9.82
C LEU A 341 -15.07 1.37 9.02
N GLY A 342 -15.48 1.01 7.80
CA GLY A 342 -16.23 1.90 6.90
C GLY A 342 -15.35 3.03 6.32
N ASP A 343 -14.04 2.90 6.38
CA ASP A 343 -13.10 3.89 5.86
C ASP A 343 -12.87 3.69 4.36
N TRP A 344 -13.86 4.10 3.58
CA TRP A 344 -13.84 3.99 2.12
C TRP A 344 -12.75 4.85 1.47
N ALA A 345 -12.42 5.99 2.09
CA ALA A 345 -11.40 6.89 1.57
C ALA A 345 -10.02 6.22 1.60
N SER A 346 -9.62 5.69 2.75
CA SER A 346 -8.35 4.96 2.90
C SER A 346 -8.33 3.65 2.10
N LEU A 347 -9.47 2.96 1.99
CA LEU A 347 -9.59 1.73 1.19
C LEU A 347 -9.33 1.98 -0.30
N LEU A 348 -9.96 3.01 -0.86
CA LEU A 348 -9.76 3.39 -2.26
C LEU A 348 -8.34 3.93 -2.50
N LEU A 349 -7.80 4.71 -1.56
CA LEU A 349 -6.43 5.21 -1.65
C LEU A 349 -5.42 4.07 -1.62
N LEU A 350 -5.60 3.06 -0.75
CA LEU A 350 -4.77 1.86 -0.71
C LEU A 350 -4.83 1.10 -2.03
N PHE A 351 -6.03 0.89 -2.57
CA PHE A 351 -6.22 0.19 -3.86
C PHE A 351 -5.58 0.94 -5.02
N ALA A 352 -5.75 2.27 -5.09
CA ALA A 352 -5.12 3.13 -6.10
C ALA A 352 -3.59 3.09 -5.99
N SER A 353 -3.04 3.18 -4.77
CA SER A 353 -1.59 3.16 -4.52
C SER A 353 -0.96 1.83 -4.93
N LEU A 354 -1.62 0.70 -4.66
CA LEU A 354 -1.15 -0.62 -5.10
C LEU A 354 -1.16 -0.75 -6.63
N ASN A 355 -2.20 -0.27 -7.29
CA ASN A 355 -2.24 -0.28 -8.75
C ASN A 355 -1.14 0.60 -9.33
N LEU A 356 -0.90 1.79 -8.77
CA LEU A 356 0.21 2.66 -9.18
C LEU A 356 1.56 1.95 -9.02
N PHE A 357 1.76 1.32 -7.86
CA PHE A 357 2.98 0.54 -7.59
C PHE A 357 3.18 -0.57 -8.62
N PHE A 358 2.15 -1.39 -8.90
CA PHE A 358 2.24 -2.45 -9.90
C PHE A 358 2.52 -1.90 -11.30
N GLY A 359 1.88 -0.79 -11.69
CA GLY A 359 2.12 -0.14 -12.98
C GLY A 359 3.57 0.33 -13.12
N ILE A 360 4.13 0.99 -12.11
CA ILE A 360 5.51 1.46 -12.11
C ILE A 360 6.48 0.27 -12.07
N PHE A 361 6.23 -0.71 -11.20
CA PHE A 361 7.10 -1.87 -11.01
C PHE A 361 7.25 -2.70 -12.29
N ASN A 362 6.15 -2.92 -13.02
CA ASN A 362 6.21 -3.65 -14.29
C ASN A 362 6.96 -2.92 -15.40
N LEU A 363 7.17 -1.60 -15.29
CA LEU A 363 7.98 -0.85 -16.26
C LEU A 363 9.48 -0.85 -15.94
N PHE A 364 9.92 -1.48 -14.83
CA PHE A 364 11.35 -1.62 -14.58
C PHE A 364 12.05 -2.40 -15.68
N PRO A 365 13.25 -1.93 -16.15
CA PRO A 365 13.96 -2.54 -17.27
C PRO A 365 14.69 -3.83 -16.88
N LEU A 366 13.98 -4.73 -16.20
CA LEU A 366 14.51 -6.01 -15.71
C LEU A 366 13.53 -7.14 -16.07
N LEU A 367 14.04 -8.24 -16.65
CA LEU A 367 13.24 -9.45 -16.78
C LEU A 367 12.98 -10.07 -15.40
N PRO A 368 11.79 -10.59 -15.13
CA PRO A 368 10.70 -10.92 -16.07
C PRO A 368 9.64 -9.84 -16.28
N MET A 369 9.90 -8.57 -15.87
CA MET A 369 8.94 -7.47 -16.01
C MET A 369 8.78 -7.03 -17.47
N ASP A 370 7.63 -6.43 -17.80
CA ASP A 370 7.35 -5.89 -19.16
C ASP A 370 8.41 -4.89 -19.63
N GLY A 371 8.87 -4.04 -18.71
CA GLY A 371 9.95 -3.08 -18.96
C GLY A 371 11.26 -3.73 -19.41
N GLY A 372 11.54 -4.95 -18.97
CA GLY A 372 12.67 -5.75 -19.43
C GLY A 372 12.54 -6.10 -20.93
N HIS A 373 11.36 -6.53 -21.36
CA HIS A 373 11.10 -6.81 -22.77
C HIS A 373 11.15 -5.56 -23.63
N ILE A 374 10.65 -4.42 -23.11
CA ILE A 374 10.79 -3.11 -23.78
C ILE A 374 12.26 -2.74 -23.93
N ALA A 375 13.05 -2.83 -22.86
CA ALA A 375 14.48 -2.49 -22.86
C ALA A 375 15.25 -3.32 -23.88
N ILE A 376 15.00 -4.64 -23.93
CA ILE A 376 15.63 -5.54 -24.91
C ILE A 376 15.23 -5.14 -26.34
N ALA A 377 13.95 -4.86 -26.59
CA ALA A 377 13.49 -4.47 -27.92
C ALA A 377 14.16 -3.18 -28.42
N TRP A 378 14.32 -2.18 -27.55
CA TRP A 378 15.03 -0.96 -27.89
C TRP A 378 16.54 -1.16 -28.01
N PHE A 379 17.15 -1.98 -27.16
CA PHE A 379 18.56 -2.36 -27.28
C PHE A 379 18.84 -3.01 -28.64
N GLU A 380 18.02 -3.98 -29.08
CA GLU A 380 18.12 -4.59 -30.41
C GLU A 380 18.09 -3.53 -31.52
N ARG A 381 17.12 -2.61 -31.44
CA ARG A 381 16.95 -1.54 -32.45
C ARG A 381 18.14 -0.61 -32.51
N VAL A 382 18.62 -0.17 -31.36
CA VAL A 382 19.79 0.72 -31.28
C VAL A 382 21.02 0.03 -31.79
N ARG A 383 21.28 -1.23 -31.44
CA ARG A 383 22.41 -2.04 -31.88
C ARG A 383 22.39 -2.23 -33.39
N SER A 384 21.24 -2.59 -33.99
CA SER A 384 21.08 -2.73 -35.43
C SER A 384 21.32 -1.41 -36.17
N TRP A 385 20.83 -0.30 -35.62
CA TRP A 385 21.06 1.03 -36.19
C TRP A 385 22.56 1.43 -36.21
N PHE A 386 23.31 1.13 -35.13
CA PHE A 386 24.74 1.35 -35.07
C PHE A 386 25.51 0.47 -36.07
N ALA A 387 25.14 -0.82 -36.17
CA ALA A 387 25.74 -1.74 -37.13
C ALA A 387 25.56 -1.25 -38.55
N ALA A 388 24.35 -0.83 -38.92
CA ALA A 388 24.06 -0.26 -40.24
C ALA A 388 24.90 0.99 -40.54
N LYS A 389 25.07 1.92 -39.56
CA LYS A 389 25.93 3.10 -39.71
C LYS A 389 27.40 2.77 -39.91
N LEU A 390 27.86 1.66 -39.34
CA LEU A 390 29.25 1.21 -39.46
C LEU A 390 29.46 0.26 -40.65
N GLY A 391 28.46 0.06 -41.53
CA GLY A 391 28.50 -0.86 -42.65
C GLY A 391 28.67 -2.33 -42.26
N LYS A 392 28.31 -2.69 -41.02
CA LYS A 392 28.35 -4.06 -40.49
C LYS A 392 27.01 -4.76 -40.67
N PRO A 393 26.99 -6.11 -40.81
CA PRO A 393 25.75 -6.88 -40.86
C PRO A 393 24.96 -6.70 -39.60
N ASP A 394 23.61 -6.84 -39.70
CA ASP A 394 22.73 -6.78 -38.53
C ASP A 394 23.13 -7.85 -37.50
N PRO A 395 23.39 -7.45 -36.24
CA PRO A 395 23.78 -8.41 -35.21
C PRO A 395 22.64 -9.38 -34.80
N GLY A 396 21.43 -9.22 -35.37
CA GLY A 396 20.30 -10.11 -35.12
C GLY A 396 19.60 -9.86 -33.77
N ARG A 397 18.87 -10.85 -33.30
CA ARG A 397 18.09 -10.78 -32.06
C ARG A 397 18.94 -11.09 -30.83
N VAL A 398 18.49 -10.60 -29.67
CA VAL A 398 19.09 -10.97 -28.39
C VAL A 398 18.69 -12.42 -28.05
N ASP A 399 19.67 -13.17 -27.63
CA ASP A 399 19.48 -14.54 -27.13
C ASP A 399 19.02 -14.50 -25.68
N TYR A 400 17.76 -14.81 -25.45
CA TYR A 400 17.17 -14.81 -24.11
C TYR A 400 17.74 -15.90 -23.20
N TYR A 401 18.27 -17.01 -23.76
CA TYR A 401 18.95 -18.03 -22.95
C TYR A 401 20.19 -17.47 -22.25
N LYS A 402 20.87 -16.51 -22.85
CA LYS A 402 22.02 -15.81 -22.21
C LYS A 402 21.59 -14.88 -21.08
N LEU A 403 20.35 -14.41 -21.09
CA LEU A 403 19.76 -13.59 -20.02
C LEU A 403 19.13 -14.44 -18.90
N ALA A 404 18.92 -15.75 -19.13
CA ALA A 404 18.27 -16.63 -18.17
C ALA A 404 18.93 -16.61 -16.77
N PRO A 405 20.27 -16.63 -16.60
CA PRO A 405 20.87 -16.58 -15.27
C PRO A 405 20.52 -15.29 -14.50
N ILE A 406 20.53 -14.15 -15.20
CA ILE A 406 20.15 -12.84 -14.61
C ILE A 406 18.67 -12.85 -14.23
N THR A 407 17.81 -13.32 -15.13
CA THR A 407 16.36 -13.43 -14.89
C THR A 407 16.05 -14.32 -13.71
N LEU A 408 16.70 -15.49 -13.60
CA LEU A 408 16.56 -16.40 -12.46
C LEU A 408 17.06 -15.75 -11.16
N GLY A 409 18.15 -15.00 -11.21
CA GLY A 409 18.62 -14.22 -10.06
C GLY A 409 17.59 -13.20 -9.57
N VAL A 410 16.98 -12.44 -10.49
CA VAL A 410 15.93 -11.48 -10.17
C VAL A 410 14.70 -12.19 -9.59
N ILE A 411 14.24 -13.27 -10.22
CA ILE A 411 13.12 -14.08 -9.71
C ILE A 411 13.42 -14.62 -8.31
N GLY A 412 14.65 -15.08 -8.06
CA GLY A 412 15.09 -15.57 -6.76
C GLY A 412 15.03 -14.50 -5.68
N ILE A 413 15.57 -13.31 -5.94
CA ILE A 413 15.54 -12.16 -5.02
C ILE A 413 14.10 -11.75 -4.72
N LEU A 414 13.26 -11.60 -5.74
CA LEU A 414 11.85 -11.23 -5.57
C LEU A 414 11.08 -12.33 -4.83
N GLY A 415 11.35 -13.60 -5.12
CA GLY A 415 10.73 -14.74 -4.44
C GLY A 415 11.06 -14.76 -2.95
N VAL A 416 12.32 -14.54 -2.57
CA VAL A 416 12.74 -14.41 -1.16
C VAL A 416 12.05 -13.20 -0.51
N PHE A 417 12.02 -12.05 -1.19
CA PHE A 417 11.35 -10.85 -0.66
C PHE A 417 9.85 -11.09 -0.42
N VAL A 418 9.15 -11.73 -1.37
CA VAL A 418 7.73 -12.08 -1.23
C VAL A 418 7.53 -13.06 -0.07
N LEU A 419 8.39 -14.08 0.06
CA LEU A 419 8.31 -15.02 1.18
C LEU A 419 8.50 -14.33 2.53
N LEU A 420 9.47 -13.41 2.64
CA LEU A 420 9.71 -12.64 3.87
C LEU A 420 8.49 -11.77 4.22
N THR A 421 7.95 -11.02 3.26
CA THR A 421 6.79 -10.15 3.49
C THR A 421 5.54 -10.96 3.86
N VAL A 422 5.26 -12.06 3.16
CA VAL A 422 4.13 -12.95 3.48
C VAL A 422 4.30 -13.55 4.86
N THR A 423 5.49 -14.06 5.20
CA THR A 423 5.76 -14.64 6.52
C THR A 423 5.55 -13.59 7.63
N ALA A 424 6.07 -12.38 7.45
CA ALA A 424 5.87 -11.30 8.41
C ALA A 424 4.39 -10.92 8.56
N ASP A 425 3.62 -10.92 7.48
CA ASP A 425 2.18 -10.59 7.51
C ASP A 425 1.35 -11.68 8.22
N PHE A 426 1.81 -12.93 8.25
CA PHE A 426 1.18 -14.01 9.01
C PHE A 426 1.61 -14.02 10.48
N VAL A 427 2.91 -13.89 10.76
CA VAL A 427 3.48 -14.01 12.11
C VAL A 427 3.25 -12.75 12.94
N ASN A 428 3.44 -11.59 12.34
CA ASN A 428 3.38 -10.28 13.00
C ASN A 428 2.70 -9.25 12.08
N PRO A 429 1.38 -9.38 11.88
CA PRO A 429 0.66 -8.54 10.94
C PRO A 429 0.57 -7.09 11.40
N ILE A 430 0.64 -6.15 10.45
CA ILE A 430 0.27 -4.76 10.70
C ILE A 430 -1.26 -4.71 10.86
N SER A 431 -1.74 -4.10 11.94
CA SER A 431 -3.17 -3.89 12.21
C SER A 431 -3.45 -2.42 12.48
N LEU A 432 -4.61 -1.98 12.05
CA LEU A 432 -5.15 -0.63 12.29
C LEU A 432 -5.99 -0.55 13.59
N LYS A 433 -6.15 -1.69 14.27
CA LYS A 433 -6.93 -1.85 15.51
C LYS A 433 -6.05 -1.87 16.72
#